data_b80b728813b514b029054b24da725117
#
_entry.id   b80b728813b514b029054b24da725117
#
_cell.length_a   1.000
_cell.length_b   1.000
_cell.length_c   1.000
_cell.angle_alpha   90.00
_cell.angle_beta   90.00
_cell.angle_gamma   90.00
#
_symmetry.space_group_name_H-M   'P 1'
#
loop_
_entity.id
_entity.type
_entity.pdbx_description
1 polymer ?
#
loop_
_entity_poly.entity_id
_entity_poly.type
_entity_poly.pdbx_seq_one_letter_code
_entity_poly.pdbx_strand_id
1 'polypeptide(L)'
;MQCLNDFLTEVSGLLWGWPMIILLLGTHLFLTIRLRFPQRHIFKAIRLSVKRDPDATGDVSQFGALATALAATIGTGNIIGVATAIALGGPGAVLWCWLTGVFGIATKYAEGLLAIKCRVKTKNGKMLGGPMYALERGLGWRWLAILFAVFTALAAFGIGNTVQANAIATVAQESYGVSPYITGAIVCLLTGAVVLGGVKSIARVCGMLVPVMAFFYVAGCVYILFVNADYLGAAFRMIVLSAFSPEAAGGGFVGSTVMMAARFGIARGLFSNESGMGSAPIVAAAAQTKNPVRQALVSSSGTFWDTVVICALTGLVIVSSVIAYPDIDFSNGATLTKAAFSKIPYVGTPLLTFGLLTFSFSTILGWCYYGERAVEYFKGRQWVKGYRVIYITAVFVGSVMNLALVWNLADCMNALMAIPNLISLLCLNGIIVHETRKYLWKGRLDKAM
;
A
#
# COMPACT_ATOMS: atom_id res chain seq x y z
N MET A 1 -12.79 -8.46 26.01
CA MET A 1 -12.32 -7.52 24.96
C MET A 1 -10.86 -7.18 25.16
N GLN A 2 -10.43 -6.74 26.37
CA GLN A 2 -9.04 -6.39 26.66
C GLN A 2 -8.08 -7.58 26.47
N CYS A 3 -8.39 -8.74 27.05
CA CYS A 3 -7.60 -9.98 26.88
C CYS A 3 -7.42 -10.39 25.40
N LEU A 4 -8.45 -10.22 24.55
CA LEU A 4 -8.35 -10.50 23.11
C LEU A 4 -7.46 -9.47 22.40
N ASN A 5 -7.55 -8.20 22.78
CA ASN A 5 -6.70 -7.16 22.24
C ASN A 5 -5.22 -7.37 22.61
N ASP A 6 -4.96 -7.74 23.86
CA ASP A 6 -3.59 -8.01 24.35
C ASP A 6 -3.00 -9.22 23.62
N PHE A 7 -3.77 -10.29 23.44
CA PHE A 7 -3.37 -11.45 22.64
C PHE A 7 -3.07 -11.08 21.18
N LEU A 8 -3.94 -10.31 20.54
CA LEU A 8 -3.71 -9.87 19.15
C LEU A 8 -2.51 -8.94 19.03
N THR A 9 -2.24 -8.11 20.03
CA THR A 9 -1.04 -7.25 20.08
C THR A 9 0.22 -8.10 20.14
N GLU A 10 0.24 -9.13 20.98
CA GLU A 10 1.37 -10.06 21.09
C GLU A 10 1.58 -10.84 19.79
N VAL A 11 0.52 -11.39 19.22
CA VAL A 11 0.56 -12.12 17.93
C VAL A 11 1.01 -11.20 16.79
N SER A 12 0.49 -9.99 16.71
CA SER A 12 0.93 -9.01 15.72
C SER A 12 2.41 -8.66 15.87
N GLY A 13 2.87 -8.45 17.12
CA GLY A 13 4.28 -8.19 17.42
C GLY A 13 5.21 -9.35 17.01
N LEU A 14 4.75 -10.60 17.18
CA LEU A 14 5.47 -11.78 16.72
C LEU A 14 5.49 -11.89 15.19
N LEU A 15 4.34 -11.73 14.55
CA LEU A 15 4.19 -11.82 13.08
C LEU A 15 5.00 -10.76 12.35
N TRP A 16 4.96 -9.49 12.82
CA TRP A 16 5.76 -8.39 12.28
C TRP A 16 7.16 -8.28 12.91
N GLY A 17 7.59 -9.34 13.58
CA GLY A 17 8.93 -9.47 14.12
C GLY A 17 10.00 -9.67 13.02
N TRP A 18 11.25 -9.86 13.48
CA TRP A 18 12.40 -10.06 12.60
C TRP A 18 12.24 -11.17 11.56
N PRO A 19 11.61 -12.34 11.86
CA PRO A 19 11.44 -13.38 10.85
C PRO A 19 10.67 -12.91 9.61
N MET A 20 9.58 -12.16 9.78
CA MET A 20 8.79 -11.63 8.66
C MET A 20 9.55 -10.53 7.92
N ILE A 21 10.21 -9.64 8.66
CA ILE A 21 11.02 -8.55 8.06
C ILE A 21 12.14 -9.13 7.21
N ILE A 22 12.86 -10.14 7.71
CA ILE A 22 13.92 -10.83 6.97
C ILE A 22 13.36 -11.54 5.74
N LEU A 23 12.22 -12.23 5.87
CA LEU A 23 11.59 -12.93 4.76
C LEU A 23 11.16 -11.94 3.66
N LEU A 24 10.52 -10.83 4.02
CA LEU A 24 10.05 -9.82 3.07
C LEU A 24 11.23 -9.10 2.41
N LEU A 25 12.12 -8.50 3.20
CA LEU A 25 13.27 -7.76 2.68
C LEU A 25 14.24 -8.68 1.94
N GLY A 26 14.46 -9.89 2.46
CA GLY A 26 15.26 -10.92 1.80
C GLY A 26 14.70 -11.29 0.43
N THR A 27 13.37 -11.45 0.33
CA THR A 27 12.70 -11.68 -0.97
C THR A 27 12.85 -10.49 -1.91
N HIS A 28 12.75 -9.26 -1.40
CA HIS A 28 12.96 -8.05 -2.19
C HIS A 28 14.38 -7.99 -2.78
N LEU A 29 15.39 -8.25 -1.97
CA LEU A 29 16.80 -8.27 -2.38
C LEU A 29 17.08 -9.43 -3.34
N PHE A 30 16.59 -10.64 -3.01
CA PHE A 30 16.72 -11.80 -3.87
C PHE A 30 16.14 -11.54 -5.28
N LEU A 31 14.90 -11.05 -5.38
CA LEU A 31 14.27 -10.75 -6.65
C LEU A 31 14.96 -9.57 -7.37
N THR A 32 15.44 -8.57 -6.64
CA THR A 32 16.20 -7.45 -7.23
C THR A 32 17.43 -7.96 -7.96
N ILE A 33 18.24 -8.81 -7.32
CA ILE A 33 19.45 -9.39 -7.91
C ILE A 33 19.07 -10.36 -9.04
N ARG A 34 18.13 -11.25 -8.78
CA ARG A 34 17.73 -12.32 -9.71
C ARG A 34 17.13 -11.78 -11.02
N LEU A 35 16.44 -10.64 -10.94
CA LEU A 35 15.82 -9.95 -12.08
C LEU A 35 16.72 -8.85 -12.68
N ARG A 36 17.97 -8.74 -12.24
CA ARG A 36 18.95 -7.77 -12.73
C ARG A 36 18.48 -6.33 -12.58
N PHE A 37 18.03 -5.97 -11.38
CA PHE A 37 17.61 -4.61 -11.02
C PHE A 37 16.49 -4.06 -11.93
N PRO A 38 15.26 -4.57 -11.84
CA PRO A 38 14.14 -4.07 -12.64
C PRO A 38 13.83 -2.61 -12.37
N GLN A 39 14.28 -2.04 -11.24
CA GLN A 39 14.21 -0.63 -10.87
C GLN A 39 14.72 0.31 -11.96
N ARG A 40 15.77 -0.09 -12.70
CA ARG A 40 16.33 0.70 -13.81
C ARG A 40 15.35 0.94 -14.97
N HIS A 41 14.27 0.19 -15.01
CA HIS A 41 13.23 0.32 -16.03
C HIS A 41 12.03 1.16 -15.58
N ILE A 42 12.12 1.89 -14.44
CA ILE A 42 10.99 2.60 -13.85
C ILE A 42 10.38 3.67 -14.78
N PHE A 43 11.20 4.44 -15.49
CA PHE A 43 10.70 5.42 -16.45
C PHE A 43 9.97 4.77 -17.63
N LYS A 44 10.44 3.58 -18.05
CA LYS A 44 9.74 2.77 -19.07
C LYS A 44 8.42 2.24 -18.53
N ALA A 45 8.38 1.81 -17.27
CA ALA A 45 7.19 1.37 -16.58
C ALA A 45 6.11 2.47 -16.50
N ILE A 46 6.51 3.69 -16.14
CA ILE A 46 5.64 4.86 -16.09
C ILE A 46 5.08 5.18 -17.49
N ARG A 47 5.93 5.17 -18.53
CA ARG A 47 5.47 5.39 -19.91
C ARG A 47 4.47 4.32 -20.36
N LEU A 48 4.69 3.05 -19.99
CA LEU A 48 3.80 1.96 -20.33
C LEU A 48 2.46 2.05 -19.62
N SER A 49 2.39 2.60 -18.40
CA SER A 49 1.15 2.71 -17.63
C SER A 49 0.09 3.57 -18.32
N VAL A 50 0.50 4.59 -19.07
CA VAL A 50 -0.41 5.48 -19.82
C VAL A 50 -0.67 5.02 -21.26
N LYS A 51 0.09 4.03 -21.76
CA LYS A 51 -0.08 3.50 -23.12
C LYS A 51 -1.24 2.50 -23.16
N ARG A 52 -2.21 2.72 -24.05
CA ARG A 52 -3.34 1.80 -24.26
C ARG A 52 -2.93 0.65 -25.17
N ASP A 53 -3.43 -0.55 -24.86
CA ASP A 53 -3.31 -1.77 -25.68
C ASP A 53 -4.72 -2.26 -26.06
N PRO A 54 -5.42 -1.63 -27.01
CA PRO A 54 -6.85 -1.88 -27.29
C PRO A 54 -7.13 -3.33 -27.74
N ASP A 55 -6.18 -3.96 -28.43
CA ASP A 55 -6.31 -5.34 -28.94
C ASP A 55 -5.95 -6.41 -27.89
N ALA A 56 -5.59 -6.00 -26.68
CA ALA A 56 -5.23 -6.93 -25.62
C ALA A 56 -6.42 -7.33 -24.76
N THR A 57 -6.40 -8.56 -24.27
CA THR A 57 -7.47 -9.08 -23.38
C THR A 57 -7.32 -8.57 -21.95
N GLY A 58 -8.44 -8.17 -21.34
CA GLY A 58 -8.52 -7.69 -19.95
C GLY A 58 -9.82 -6.96 -19.70
N ASP A 59 -10.14 -6.70 -18.43
CA ASP A 59 -11.38 -6.04 -18.00
C ASP A 59 -11.23 -4.53 -17.88
N VAL A 60 -10.00 -4.05 -17.59
CA VAL A 60 -9.65 -2.65 -17.37
C VAL A 60 -8.33 -2.30 -18.04
N SER A 61 -8.09 -1.02 -18.34
CA SER A 61 -6.80 -0.58 -18.90
C SER A 61 -5.65 -0.82 -17.92
N GLN A 62 -4.40 -0.84 -18.42
CA GLN A 62 -3.21 -0.93 -17.57
C GLN A 62 -3.17 0.20 -16.54
N PHE A 63 -3.51 1.43 -16.96
CA PHE A 63 -3.61 2.58 -16.07
C PHE A 63 -4.73 2.40 -15.02
N GLY A 64 -5.90 1.91 -15.41
CA GLY A 64 -7.00 1.64 -14.48
C GLY A 64 -6.65 0.59 -13.42
N ALA A 65 -5.93 -0.46 -13.81
CA ALA A 65 -5.41 -1.46 -12.87
C ALA A 65 -4.36 -0.86 -11.93
N LEU A 66 -3.41 -0.06 -12.45
CA LEU A 66 -2.41 0.63 -11.64
C LEU A 66 -3.07 1.63 -10.68
N ALA A 67 -3.99 2.46 -11.16
CA ALA A 67 -4.69 3.44 -10.33
C ALA A 67 -5.52 2.77 -9.23
N THR A 68 -6.15 1.63 -9.51
CA THR A 68 -6.86 0.87 -8.47
C THR A 68 -5.88 0.27 -7.45
N ALA A 69 -4.72 -0.21 -7.88
CA ALA A 69 -3.67 -0.68 -6.98
C ALA A 69 -3.11 0.47 -6.12
N LEU A 70 -2.83 1.63 -6.73
CA LEU A 70 -2.38 2.83 -6.00
C LEU A 70 -3.47 3.37 -5.05
N ALA A 71 -4.74 3.30 -5.44
CA ALA A 71 -5.84 3.65 -4.56
C ALA A 71 -5.86 2.80 -3.28
N ALA A 72 -5.54 1.51 -3.40
CA ALA A 72 -5.47 0.62 -2.25
C ALA A 72 -4.24 0.86 -1.36
N THR A 73 -3.09 1.20 -1.95
CA THR A 73 -1.81 1.36 -1.25
C THR A 73 -1.61 2.77 -0.69
N ILE A 74 -1.95 3.82 -1.45
CA ILE A 74 -1.85 5.20 -0.99
C ILE A 74 -3.01 5.50 -0.03
N GLY A 75 -2.74 5.38 1.27
CA GLY A 75 -3.72 5.48 2.33
C GLY A 75 -3.15 6.15 3.59
N THR A 76 -3.72 5.79 4.74
CA THR A 76 -3.19 6.22 6.05
C THR A 76 -1.74 5.83 6.27
N GLY A 77 -1.26 4.76 5.63
CA GLY A 77 0.12 4.28 5.72
C GLY A 77 1.16 5.31 5.28
N ASN A 78 0.86 6.06 4.23
CA ASN A 78 1.77 7.07 3.67
C ASN A 78 1.88 8.34 4.53
N ILE A 79 0.91 8.61 5.37
CA ILE A 79 0.82 9.81 6.20
C ILE A 79 1.05 9.44 7.66
N ILE A 80 0.10 8.75 8.29
CA ILE A 80 0.16 8.35 9.70
C ILE A 80 1.20 7.25 9.93
N GLY A 81 1.32 6.30 8.99
CA GLY A 81 2.29 5.22 9.07
C GLY A 81 3.73 5.72 9.09
N VAL A 82 4.08 6.68 8.21
CA VAL A 82 5.42 7.29 8.18
C VAL A 82 5.70 8.06 9.47
N ALA A 83 4.73 8.85 9.96
CA ALA A 83 4.85 9.56 11.23
C ALA A 83 5.05 8.61 12.42
N THR A 84 4.31 7.50 12.45
CA THR A 84 4.46 6.44 13.47
C THR A 84 5.86 5.81 13.40
N ALA A 85 6.40 5.58 12.19
CA ALA A 85 7.76 5.07 12.02
C ALA A 85 8.80 6.04 12.60
N ILE A 86 8.62 7.35 12.37
CA ILE A 86 9.49 8.39 12.91
C ILE A 86 9.37 8.47 14.44
N ALA A 87 8.16 8.45 14.98
CA ALA A 87 7.93 8.54 16.42
C ALA A 87 8.55 7.35 17.19
N LEU A 88 8.46 6.13 16.63
CA LEU A 88 8.94 4.92 17.28
C LEU A 88 10.39 4.56 16.94
N GLY A 89 10.82 4.87 15.73
CA GLY A 89 12.13 4.49 15.21
C GLY A 89 13.09 5.67 14.98
N GLY A 90 12.65 6.89 15.24
CA GLY A 90 13.43 8.10 14.96
C GLY A 90 13.49 8.45 13.47
N PRO A 91 14.20 9.53 13.11
CA PRO A 91 14.32 10.01 11.73
C PRO A 91 14.89 8.98 10.77
N GLY A 92 15.79 8.10 11.24
CA GLY A 92 16.39 7.03 10.45
C GLY A 92 15.41 6.03 9.88
N ALA A 93 14.20 5.90 10.50
CA ALA A 93 13.14 5.05 10.01
C ALA A 93 12.65 5.45 8.61
N VAL A 94 12.76 6.74 8.24
CA VAL A 94 12.41 7.24 6.90
C VAL A 94 13.28 6.59 5.83
N LEU A 95 14.59 6.47 6.05
CA LEU A 95 15.49 5.82 5.10
C LEU A 95 15.15 4.35 4.92
N TRP A 96 14.90 3.63 6.01
CA TRP A 96 14.54 2.21 5.95
C TRP A 96 13.20 1.99 5.26
N CYS A 97 12.20 2.86 5.52
CA CYS A 97 10.93 2.88 4.80
C CYS A 97 11.15 3.08 3.30
N TRP A 98 11.95 4.06 2.92
CA TRP A 98 12.29 4.36 1.52
C TRP A 98 12.99 3.19 0.81
N LEU A 99 13.94 2.53 1.48
CA LEU A 99 14.63 1.35 0.94
C LEU A 99 13.69 0.18 0.67
N THR A 100 12.64 -0.02 1.50
CA THR A 100 11.63 -1.04 1.18
C THR A 100 10.88 -0.74 -0.11
N GLY A 101 10.63 0.53 -0.41
CA GLY A 101 10.06 0.96 -1.67
C GLY A 101 10.98 0.65 -2.85
N VAL A 102 12.26 1.03 -2.75
CA VAL A 102 13.25 0.80 -3.83
C VAL A 102 13.39 -0.68 -4.16
N PHE A 103 13.58 -1.53 -3.15
CA PHE A 103 13.74 -2.98 -3.37
C PHE A 103 12.39 -3.67 -3.62
N GLY A 104 11.30 -3.17 -3.05
CA GLY A 104 9.93 -3.64 -3.26
C GLY A 104 9.45 -3.55 -4.72
N ILE A 105 10.03 -2.63 -5.53
CA ILE A 105 9.79 -2.55 -6.99
C ILE A 105 9.99 -3.91 -7.68
N ALA A 106 11.05 -4.65 -7.30
CA ALA A 106 11.34 -5.95 -7.91
C ALA A 106 10.29 -7.02 -7.52
N THR A 107 9.83 -6.97 -6.29
CA THR A 107 8.79 -7.90 -5.80
C THR A 107 7.44 -7.58 -6.44
N LYS A 108 7.07 -6.32 -6.51
CA LYS A 108 5.83 -5.88 -7.17
C LYS A 108 5.84 -6.23 -8.68
N TYR A 109 7.02 -6.15 -9.31
CA TYR A 109 7.20 -6.64 -10.68
C TYR A 109 6.91 -8.14 -10.80
N ALA A 110 7.48 -8.95 -9.89
CA ALA A 110 7.29 -10.40 -9.87
C ALA A 110 5.83 -10.78 -9.62
N GLU A 111 5.17 -10.12 -8.67
CA GLU A 111 3.74 -10.26 -8.39
C GLU A 111 2.87 -9.96 -9.62
N GLY A 112 3.10 -8.82 -10.26
CA GLY A 112 2.36 -8.42 -11.46
C GLY A 112 2.57 -9.38 -12.64
N LEU A 113 3.77 -9.95 -12.78
CA LEU A 113 4.07 -10.95 -13.79
C LEU A 113 3.27 -12.24 -13.57
N LEU A 114 3.32 -12.80 -12.36
CA LEU A 114 2.59 -14.02 -12.02
C LEU A 114 1.08 -13.82 -12.11
N ALA A 115 0.57 -12.63 -11.73
CA ALA A 115 -0.84 -12.30 -11.84
C ALA A 115 -1.37 -12.46 -13.27
N ILE A 116 -0.63 -12.05 -14.28
CA ILE A 116 -1.01 -12.19 -15.68
C ILE A 116 -0.74 -13.61 -16.19
N LYS A 117 0.39 -14.21 -15.79
CA LYS A 117 0.78 -15.55 -16.28
C LYS A 117 -0.17 -16.65 -15.82
N CYS A 118 -0.65 -16.54 -14.57
CA CYS A 118 -1.52 -17.56 -13.95
C CYS A 118 -3.00 -17.19 -13.98
N ARG A 119 -3.40 -16.07 -14.60
CA ARG A 119 -4.80 -15.62 -14.63
C ARG A 119 -5.71 -16.58 -15.40
N VAL A 120 -6.98 -16.54 -15.05
CA VAL A 120 -8.04 -17.34 -15.68
C VAL A 120 -9.08 -16.44 -16.34
N LYS A 121 -9.63 -16.87 -17.47
CA LYS A 121 -10.81 -16.26 -18.07
C LYS A 121 -12.04 -17.03 -17.64
N THR A 122 -12.98 -16.36 -16.97
CA THR A 122 -14.24 -16.97 -16.57
C THR A 122 -15.17 -17.18 -17.74
N LYS A 123 -16.21 -18.01 -17.59
CA LYS A 123 -17.27 -18.21 -18.61
C LYS A 123 -17.91 -16.88 -19.06
N ASN A 124 -17.93 -15.87 -18.21
CA ASN A 124 -18.48 -14.54 -18.49
C ASN A 124 -17.43 -13.56 -19.03
N GLY A 125 -16.28 -14.03 -19.48
CA GLY A 125 -15.22 -13.24 -20.08
C GLY A 125 -14.35 -12.45 -19.13
N LYS A 126 -14.61 -12.46 -17.81
CA LYS A 126 -13.81 -11.72 -16.82
C LYS A 126 -12.47 -12.38 -16.56
N MET A 127 -11.43 -11.55 -16.32
CA MET A 127 -10.11 -12.00 -15.96
C MET A 127 -9.94 -12.02 -14.43
N LEU A 128 -9.59 -13.19 -13.90
CA LEU A 128 -9.31 -13.39 -12.47
C LEU A 128 -7.88 -13.92 -12.31
N GLY A 129 -7.18 -13.43 -11.29
CA GLY A 129 -5.81 -13.83 -10.99
C GLY A 129 -5.38 -13.30 -9.62
N GLY A 130 -4.09 -13.35 -9.36
CA GLY A 130 -3.48 -13.00 -8.09
C GLY A 130 -2.79 -14.21 -7.47
N PRO A 131 -2.29 -14.07 -6.22
CA PRO A 131 -1.51 -15.13 -5.58
C PRO A 131 -2.26 -16.46 -5.44
N MET A 132 -3.58 -16.44 -5.16
CA MET A 132 -4.37 -17.66 -5.08
C MET A 132 -4.32 -18.48 -6.39
N TYR A 133 -4.36 -17.82 -7.53
CA TYR A 133 -4.24 -18.51 -8.82
C TYR A 133 -2.80 -18.91 -9.15
N ALA A 134 -1.81 -18.15 -8.70
CA ALA A 134 -0.40 -18.51 -8.83
C ALA A 134 -0.07 -19.76 -7.99
N LEU A 135 -0.56 -19.83 -6.75
CA LEU A 135 -0.41 -21.00 -5.87
C LEU A 135 -1.12 -22.24 -6.41
N GLU A 136 -2.38 -22.10 -6.86
CA GLU A 136 -3.14 -23.26 -7.37
C GLU A 136 -2.63 -23.74 -8.73
N ARG A 137 -2.43 -22.83 -9.69
CA ARG A 137 -2.06 -23.19 -11.07
C ARG A 137 -0.57 -23.31 -11.30
N GLY A 138 0.23 -22.54 -10.55
CA GLY A 138 1.69 -22.58 -10.67
C GLY A 138 2.32 -23.69 -9.86
N LEU A 139 1.81 -23.97 -8.65
CA LEU A 139 2.36 -24.96 -7.70
C LEU A 139 1.44 -26.14 -7.44
N GLY A 140 0.15 -26.09 -7.80
CA GLY A 140 -0.84 -27.11 -7.43
C GLY A 140 -1.30 -27.06 -5.97
N TRP A 141 -0.93 -26.03 -5.21
CA TRP A 141 -1.17 -25.93 -3.78
C TRP A 141 -2.47 -25.19 -3.45
N ARG A 142 -3.59 -25.82 -3.77
CA ARG A 142 -4.92 -25.24 -3.59
C ARG A 142 -5.25 -24.90 -2.12
N TRP A 143 -4.77 -25.69 -1.15
CA TRP A 143 -4.99 -25.41 0.25
C TRP A 143 -4.38 -24.06 0.69
N LEU A 144 -3.14 -23.78 0.23
CA LEU A 144 -2.45 -22.52 0.53
C LEU A 144 -3.10 -21.33 -0.21
N ALA A 145 -3.61 -21.57 -1.43
CA ALA A 145 -4.38 -20.58 -2.18
C ALA A 145 -5.69 -20.19 -1.48
N ILE A 146 -6.38 -21.14 -0.86
CA ILE A 146 -7.59 -20.88 -0.06
C ILE A 146 -7.22 -20.08 1.21
N LEU A 147 -6.14 -20.44 1.90
CA LEU A 147 -5.68 -19.69 3.08
C LEU A 147 -5.35 -18.22 2.71
N PHE A 148 -4.60 -18.00 1.62
CA PHE A 148 -4.34 -16.66 1.11
C PHE A 148 -5.64 -15.88 0.86
N ALA A 149 -6.61 -16.49 0.18
CA ALA A 149 -7.88 -15.85 -0.14
C ALA A 149 -8.71 -15.51 1.11
N VAL A 150 -8.73 -16.40 2.12
CA VAL A 150 -9.41 -16.14 3.41
C VAL A 150 -8.74 -14.98 4.14
N PHE A 151 -7.41 -14.99 4.27
CA PHE A 151 -6.68 -13.89 4.90
C PHE A 151 -6.88 -12.56 4.17
N THR A 152 -6.88 -12.56 2.83
CA THR A 152 -7.16 -11.37 2.02
C THR A 152 -8.58 -10.83 2.26
N ALA A 153 -9.59 -11.72 2.30
CA ALA A 153 -10.96 -11.31 2.52
C ALA A 153 -11.18 -10.69 3.90
N LEU A 154 -10.47 -11.20 4.94
CA LEU A 154 -10.50 -10.67 6.30
C LEU A 154 -9.68 -9.38 6.45
N ALA A 155 -8.46 -9.35 5.89
CA ALA A 155 -7.61 -8.16 5.90
C ALA A 155 -8.30 -6.95 5.26
N ALA A 156 -9.11 -7.18 4.22
CA ALA A 156 -9.86 -6.12 3.56
C ALA A 156 -10.83 -5.38 4.50
N PHE A 157 -11.44 -6.07 5.48
CA PHE A 157 -12.30 -5.42 6.48
C PHE A 157 -11.50 -4.58 7.49
N GLY A 158 -10.28 -4.99 7.82
CA GLY A 158 -9.42 -4.25 8.74
C GLY A 158 -8.75 -3.06 8.04
N ILE A 159 -7.56 -3.34 7.47
CA ILE A 159 -6.69 -2.31 6.89
C ILE A 159 -7.33 -1.53 5.75
N GLY A 160 -8.13 -2.22 4.93
CA GLY A 160 -8.76 -1.64 3.74
C GLY A 160 -10.09 -0.94 4.00
N ASN A 161 -10.69 -1.07 5.17
CA ASN A 161 -12.03 -0.57 5.45
C ASN A 161 -12.10 0.21 6.78
N THR A 162 -12.22 -0.53 7.90
CA THR A 162 -12.54 0.08 9.21
C THR A 162 -11.47 1.05 9.68
N VAL A 163 -10.18 0.75 9.48
CA VAL A 163 -9.05 1.63 9.77
C VAL A 163 -9.15 2.93 8.97
N GLN A 164 -9.45 2.84 7.68
CA GLN A 164 -9.56 3.99 6.79
C GLN A 164 -10.80 4.83 7.12
N ALA A 165 -11.93 4.18 7.35
CA ALA A 165 -13.17 4.85 7.71
C ALA A 165 -13.06 5.62 9.03
N ASN A 166 -12.36 5.05 10.01
CA ASN A 166 -12.09 5.75 11.26
C ASN A 166 -11.13 6.94 11.07
N ALA A 167 -10.07 6.78 10.30
CA ALA A 167 -9.16 7.90 10.02
C ALA A 167 -9.91 9.09 9.38
N ILE A 168 -10.82 8.82 8.44
CA ILE A 168 -11.71 9.84 7.85
C ILE A 168 -12.58 10.50 8.94
N ALA A 169 -13.22 9.69 9.78
CA ALA A 169 -14.12 10.20 10.82
C ALA A 169 -13.38 11.02 11.87
N THR A 170 -12.20 10.57 12.31
CA THR A 170 -11.35 11.28 13.27
C THR A 170 -10.91 12.63 12.71
N VAL A 171 -10.41 12.68 11.48
CA VAL A 171 -9.97 13.95 10.87
C VAL A 171 -11.14 14.92 10.67
N ALA A 172 -12.32 14.42 10.25
CA ALA A 172 -13.50 15.25 10.09
C ALA A 172 -13.99 15.81 11.42
N GLN A 173 -13.94 15.01 12.49
CA GLN A 173 -14.32 15.45 13.83
C GLN A 173 -13.33 16.47 14.40
N GLU A 174 -12.02 16.20 14.30
CA GLU A 174 -10.99 17.07 14.87
C GLU A 174 -10.82 18.39 14.12
N SER A 175 -11.00 18.39 12.79
CA SER A 175 -10.76 19.58 11.96
C SER A 175 -12.02 20.45 11.78
N TYR A 176 -13.20 19.82 11.78
CA TYR A 176 -14.46 20.50 11.41
C TYR A 176 -15.59 20.26 12.42
N GLY A 177 -15.38 19.50 13.49
CA GLY A 177 -16.41 19.18 14.49
C GLY A 177 -17.54 18.28 13.95
N VAL A 178 -17.34 17.60 12.81
CA VAL A 178 -18.37 16.74 12.20
C VAL A 178 -18.46 15.42 12.97
N SER A 179 -19.67 15.03 13.37
CA SER A 179 -19.91 13.78 14.11
C SER A 179 -19.45 12.55 13.29
N PRO A 180 -18.76 11.57 13.93
CA PRO A 180 -18.37 10.31 13.29
C PRO A 180 -19.53 9.55 12.66
N TYR A 181 -20.74 9.64 13.21
CA TYR A 181 -21.95 9.04 12.65
C TYR A 181 -22.34 9.66 11.30
N ILE A 182 -22.25 10.98 11.19
CA ILE A 182 -22.56 11.71 9.92
C ILE A 182 -21.49 11.37 8.90
N THR A 183 -20.21 11.46 9.28
CA THR A 183 -19.09 11.11 8.40
C THR A 183 -19.19 9.67 7.93
N GLY A 184 -19.46 8.73 8.85
CA GLY A 184 -19.63 7.32 8.54
C GLY A 184 -20.77 7.04 7.57
N ALA A 185 -21.92 7.71 7.74
CA ALA A 185 -23.05 7.58 6.83
C ALA A 185 -22.71 8.09 5.42
N ILE A 186 -22.04 9.24 5.31
CA ILE A 186 -21.66 9.82 4.02
C ILE A 186 -20.65 8.89 3.31
N VAL A 187 -19.59 8.45 4.01
CA VAL A 187 -18.57 7.57 3.42
C VAL A 187 -19.17 6.22 3.02
N CYS A 188 -20.08 5.66 3.84
CA CYS A 188 -20.81 4.43 3.54
C CYS A 188 -21.63 4.57 2.25
N LEU A 189 -22.40 5.65 2.09
CA LEU A 189 -23.20 5.92 0.88
C LEU A 189 -22.32 6.10 -0.36
N LEU A 190 -21.23 6.88 -0.26
CA LEU A 190 -20.29 7.09 -1.35
C LEU A 190 -19.61 5.78 -1.77
N THR A 191 -19.17 4.98 -0.77
CA THR A 191 -18.59 3.65 -1.02
C THR A 191 -19.61 2.74 -1.72
N GLY A 192 -20.83 2.71 -1.26
CA GLY A 192 -21.93 1.93 -1.87
C GLY A 192 -22.16 2.31 -3.33
N ALA A 193 -22.25 3.61 -3.63
CA ALA A 193 -22.45 4.12 -4.98
C ALA A 193 -21.38 3.66 -5.97
N VAL A 194 -20.12 3.57 -5.51
CA VAL A 194 -18.99 3.14 -6.37
C VAL A 194 -18.89 1.62 -6.45
N VAL A 195 -18.92 0.93 -5.31
CA VAL A 195 -18.66 -0.51 -5.20
C VAL A 195 -19.74 -1.35 -5.86
N LEU A 196 -21.00 -0.93 -5.80
CA LEU A 196 -22.10 -1.65 -6.46
C LEU A 196 -21.93 -1.72 -7.99
N GLY A 197 -21.26 -0.74 -8.61
CA GLY A 197 -20.89 -0.76 -10.03
C GLY A 197 -19.78 -1.74 -10.42
N GLY A 198 -19.12 -2.37 -9.44
CA GLY A 198 -18.05 -3.37 -9.62
C GLY A 198 -16.74 -2.79 -10.13
N VAL A 199 -15.84 -3.70 -10.62
CA VAL A 199 -14.45 -3.34 -10.98
C VAL A 199 -14.33 -2.16 -11.95
N LYS A 200 -15.22 -2.06 -12.92
CA LYS A 200 -15.18 -0.96 -13.91
C LYS A 200 -15.49 0.40 -13.26
N SER A 201 -16.44 0.43 -12.32
CA SER A 201 -16.77 1.63 -11.55
C SER A 201 -15.61 2.02 -10.64
N ILE A 202 -15.10 1.07 -9.87
CA ILE A 202 -13.94 1.27 -8.98
C ILE A 202 -12.74 1.80 -9.77
N ALA A 203 -12.36 1.13 -10.87
CA ALA A 203 -11.22 1.53 -11.68
C ALA A 203 -11.40 2.92 -12.33
N ARG A 204 -12.64 3.31 -12.67
CA ARG A 204 -12.95 4.64 -13.20
C ARG A 204 -12.78 5.72 -12.14
N VAL A 205 -13.35 5.50 -10.96
CA VAL A 205 -13.23 6.45 -9.83
C VAL A 205 -11.79 6.57 -9.35
N CYS A 206 -11.10 5.45 -9.15
CA CYS A 206 -9.67 5.45 -8.77
C CYS A 206 -8.81 6.11 -9.86
N GLY A 207 -9.11 5.88 -11.14
CA GLY A 207 -8.40 6.49 -12.26
C GLY A 207 -8.47 8.01 -12.32
N MET A 208 -9.53 8.62 -11.77
CA MET A 208 -9.67 10.06 -11.62
C MET A 208 -9.11 10.55 -10.27
N LEU A 209 -9.44 9.87 -9.20
CA LEU A 209 -9.13 10.29 -7.83
C LEU A 209 -7.63 10.23 -7.54
N VAL A 210 -6.96 9.12 -7.90
CA VAL A 210 -5.55 8.89 -7.57
C VAL A 210 -4.61 9.95 -8.15
N PRO A 211 -4.67 10.31 -9.46
CA PRO A 211 -3.82 11.39 -9.98
C PRO A 211 -4.08 12.74 -9.31
N VAL A 212 -5.35 13.06 -9.04
CA VAL A 212 -5.74 14.33 -8.42
C VAL A 212 -5.22 14.40 -6.97
N MET A 213 -5.51 13.38 -6.16
CA MET A 213 -5.06 13.36 -4.77
C MET A 213 -3.53 13.36 -4.64
N ALA A 214 -2.84 12.57 -5.48
CA ALA A 214 -1.38 12.51 -5.50
C ALA A 214 -0.77 13.85 -5.92
N PHE A 215 -1.32 14.49 -6.95
CA PHE A 215 -0.85 15.80 -7.41
C PHE A 215 -0.96 16.86 -6.31
N PHE A 216 -2.12 17.01 -5.68
CA PHE A 216 -2.30 18.01 -4.63
C PHE A 216 -1.44 17.71 -3.41
N TYR A 217 -1.31 16.45 -3.01
CA TYR A 217 -0.49 16.06 -1.87
C TYR A 217 1.00 16.32 -2.15
N VAL A 218 1.51 15.89 -3.30
CA VAL A 218 2.91 16.12 -3.70
C VAL A 218 3.20 17.61 -3.84
N ALA A 219 2.32 18.37 -4.51
CA ALA A 219 2.50 19.82 -4.68
C ALA A 219 2.54 20.55 -3.32
N GLY A 220 1.66 20.16 -2.40
CA GLY A 220 1.65 20.72 -1.06
C GLY A 220 2.86 20.32 -0.22
N CYS A 221 3.30 19.06 -0.28
CA CYS A 221 4.55 18.64 0.38
C CYS A 221 5.75 19.41 -0.18
N VAL A 222 5.85 19.58 -1.50
CA VAL A 222 6.92 20.37 -2.15
C VAL A 222 6.87 21.83 -1.68
N TYR A 223 5.67 22.41 -1.55
CA TYR A 223 5.52 23.77 -1.02
C TYR A 223 6.02 23.87 0.43
N ILE A 224 5.66 22.91 1.31
CA ILE A 224 6.15 22.87 2.70
C ILE A 224 7.67 22.73 2.73
N LEU A 225 8.24 21.85 1.90
CA LEU A 225 9.69 21.68 1.80
C LEU A 225 10.38 22.95 1.30
N PHE A 226 9.74 23.71 0.40
CA PHE A 226 10.26 25.01 -0.05
C PHE A 226 10.27 26.03 1.10
N VAL A 227 9.22 26.09 1.92
CA VAL A 227 9.18 26.93 3.14
C VAL A 227 10.26 26.52 4.14
N ASN A 228 10.54 25.24 4.27
CA ASN A 228 11.57 24.69 5.17
C ASN A 228 12.93 24.49 4.46
N ALA A 229 13.20 25.20 3.36
CA ALA A 229 14.38 24.95 2.51
C ALA A 229 15.72 25.00 3.27
N ASP A 230 15.86 25.91 4.23
CA ASP A 230 17.07 26.06 5.06
C ASP A 230 17.37 24.83 5.93
N TYR A 231 16.33 24.06 6.27
CA TYR A 231 16.43 22.87 7.12
C TYR A 231 16.54 21.55 6.35
N LEU A 232 16.36 21.55 5.01
CA LEU A 232 16.36 20.33 4.20
C LEU A 232 17.70 19.56 4.26
N GLY A 233 18.82 20.30 4.21
CA GLY A 233 20.14 19.69 4.31
C GLY A 233 20.35 18.99 5.66
N ALA A 234 19.93 19.63 6.74
CA ALA A 234 19.98 19.06 8.08
C ALA A 234 19.04 17.87 8.24
N ALA A 235 17.81 17.96 7.68
CA ALA A 235 16.82 16.86 7.70
C ALA A 235 17.33 15.62 6.96
N PHE A 236 17.86 15.80 5.75
CA PHE A 236 18.41 14.70 4.97
C PHE A 236 19.62 14.04 5.69
N ARG A 237 20.52 14.86 6.20
CA ARG A 237 21.68 14.38 7.00
C ARG A 237 21.20 13.60 8.22
N MET A 238 20.23 14.11 8.97
CA MET A 238 19.66 13.47 10.15
C MET A 238 19.03 12.12 9.78
N ILE A 239 18.23 12.04 8.72
CA ILE A 239 17.61 10.79 8.23
C ILE A 239 18.67 9.74 7.91
N VAL A 240 19.71 10.12 7.15
CA VAL A 240 20.75 9.17 6.72
C VAL A 240 21.62 8.73 7.90
N LEU A 241 22.07 9.65 8.73
CA LEU A 241 22.97 9.30 9.84
C LEU A 241 22.24 8.52 10.94
N SER A 242 21.00 8.91 11.31
CA SER A 242 20.22 8.19 12.33
C SER A 242 19.81 6.79 11.89
N ALA A 243 19.81 6.50 10.59
CA ALA A 243 19.55 5.15 10.10
C ALA A 243 20.65 4.14 10.44
N PHE A 244 21.87 4.62 10.72
CA PHE A 244 23.05 3.77 10.97
C PHE A 244 23.80 4.10 12.26
N SER A 245 23.47 5.20 12.94
CA SER A 245 24.08 5.62 14.20
C SER A 245 23.03 6.15 15.18
N PRO A 246 22.94 5.60 16.41
CA PRO A 246 22.01 6.09 17.43
C PRO A 246 22.34 7.52 17.90
N GLU A 247 23.62 7.88 17.88
CA GLU A 247 24.13 9.17 18.36
C GLU A 247 23.76 10.33 17.43
N ALA A 248 23.40 10.03 16.18
CA ALA A 248 23.03 11.03 15.19
C ALA A 248 21.56 11.48 15.29
N ALA A 249 20.77 10.85 16.14
CA ALA A 249 19.38 11.23 16.42
C ALA A 249 19.30 12.43 17.40
N GLY A 250 19.98 13.53 17.07
CA GLY A 250 19.91 14.77 17.87
C GLY A 250 18.52 15.39 17.87
N GLY A 251 18.29 16.36 18.79
CA GLY A 251 17.11 17.21 18.75
C GLY A 251 15.81 16.53 19.23
N GLY A 252 15.87 15.73 20.30
CA GLY A 252 14.66 15.17 20.94
C GLY A 252 14.36 13.72 20.57
N PHE A 253 14.92 13.14 19.51
CA PHE A 253 14.77 11.71 19.16
C PHE A 253 15.70 10.82 20.02
N VAL A 254 15.92 11.19 21.28
CA VAL A 254 16.79 10.49 22.21
C VAL A 254 16.20 9.11 22.54
N GLY A 255 16.98 8.05 22.31
CA GLY A 255 16.59 6.68 22.65
C GLY A 255 16.20 5.78 21.47
N SER A 256 16.10 6.29 20.24
CA SER A 256 15.94 5.42 19.08
C SER A 256 17.25 4.71 18.73
N THR A 257 17.19 3.39 18.60
CA THR A 257 18.34 2.58 18.17
C THR A 257 18.27 2.33 16.67
N VAL A 258 19.43 2.01 16.04
CA VAL A 258 19.47 1.58 14.63
C VAL A 258 18.50 0.42 14.37
N MET A 259 18.38 -0.48 15.34
CA MET A 259 17.47 -1.61 15.26
C MET A 259 15.99 -1.17 15.27
N MET A 260 15.62 -0.18 16.08
CA MET A 260 14.27 0.40 16.09
C MET A 260 13.99 1.14 14.78
N ALA A 261 14.91 1.95 14.29
CA ALA A 261 14.80 2.66 13.02
C ALA A 261 14.56 1.66 11.87
N ALA A 262 15.35 0.59 11.79
CA ALA A 262 15.20 -0.45 10.79
C ALA A 262 13.85 -1.19 10.94
N ARG A 263 13.51 -1.65 12.15
CA ARG A 263 12.28 -2.40 12.41
C ARG A 263 11.04 -1.61 12.03
N PHE A 264 10.89 -0.41 12.56
CA PHE A 264 9.69 0.41 12.33
C PHE A 264 9.66 1.01 10.92
N GLY A 265 10.81 1.43 10.38
CA GLY A 265 10.90 1.92 9.02
C GLY A 265 10.54 0.85 8.00
N ILE A 266 11.10 -0.35 8.12
CA ILE A 266 10.80 -1.48 7.22
C ILE A 266 9.34 -1.92 7.36
N ALA A 267 8.84 -2.13 8.59
CA ALA A 267 7.47 -2.57 8.81
C ALA A 267 6.44 -1.58 8.22
N ARG A 268 6.63 -0.27 8.44
CA ARG A 268 5.71 0.75 7.91
C ARG A 268 5.86 0.99 6.41
N GLY A 269 7.07 0.85 5.87
CA GLY A 269 7.28 0.88 4.42
C GLY A 269 6.59 -0.27 3.71
N LEU A 270 6.72 -1.49 4.23
CA LEU A 270 6.03 -2.68 3.71
C LEU A 270 4.50 -2.58 3.84
N PHE A 271 4.03 -2.03 4.95
CA PHE A 271 2.61 -1.77 5.16
C PHE A 271 2.05 -0.78 4.12
N SER A 272 2.80 0.27 3.77
CA SER A 272 2.39 1.27 2.79
C SER A 272 2.36 0.69 1.37
N ASN A 273 3.49 0.14 0.88
CA ASN A 273 3.60 -0.27 -0.52
C ASN A 273 3.02 -1.66 -0.82
N GLU A 274 2.71 -2.45 0.19
CA GLU A 274 2.15 -3.80 0.08
C GLU A 274 2.98 -4.75 -0.83
N SER A 275 4.27 -4.49 -1.03
CA SER A 275 5.12 -5.36 -1.85
C SER A 275 5.41 -6.66 -1.10
N GLY A 276 5.08 -7.79 -1.70
CA GLY A 276 5.18 -9.10 -1.07
C GLY A 276 3.91 -9.55 -0.36
N MET A 277 2.90 -8.70 -0.18
CA MET A 277 1.63 -9.06 0.44
C MET A 277 0.66 -9.75 -0.52
N GLY A 278 0.79 -9.53 -1.83
CA GLY A 278 -0.04 -10.19 -2.82
C GLY A 278 -1.40 -9.55 -3.09
N SER A 279 -1.70 -8.38 -2.53
CA SER A 279 -2.94 -7.65 -2.74
C SER A 279 -3.06 -7.06 -4.16
N ALA A 280 -2.10 -6.22 -4.55
CA ALA A 280 -2.09 -5.55 -5.85
C ALA A 280 -2.12 -6.47 -7.08
N PRO A 281 -1.50 -7.67 -7.11
CA PRO A 281 -1.63 -8.60 -8.23
C PRO A 281 -3.06 -9.04 -8.51
N ILE A 282 -3.98 -8.95 -7.55
CA ILE A 282 -5.39 -9.29 -7.75
C ILE A 282 -6.04 -8.37 -8.80
N VAL A 283 -5.76 -7.07 -8.75
CA VAL A 283 -6.29 -6.14 -9.77
C VAL A 283 -5.40 -6.11 -11.01
N ALA A 284 -4.10 -6.33 -10.89
CA ALA A 284 -3.19 -6.42 -12.03
C ALA A 284 -3.62 -7.52 -13.03
N ALA A 285 -4.20 -8.61 -12.55
CA ALA A 285 -4.71 -9.69 -13.38
C ALA A 285 -5.84 -9.26 -14.32
N ALA A 286 -6.62 -8.25 -13.95
CA ALA A 286 -7.71 -7.71 -14.78
C ALA A 286 -7.22 -6.77 -15.89
N ALA A 287 -5.94 -6.40 -15.92
CA ALA A 287 -5.40 -5.43 -16.86
C ALA A 287 -5.37 -5.95 -18.31
N GLN A 288 -5.71 -5.06 -19.26
CA GLN A 288 -5.52 -5.27 -20.70
C GLN A 288 -4.02 -5.15 -21.03
N THR A 289 -3.40 -6.27 -21.37
CA THR A 289 -1.97 -6.30 -21.66
C THR A 289 -1.61 -7.37 -22.69
N LYS A 290 -0.62 -7.09 -23.53
CA LYS A 290 -0.11 -8.00 -24.55
C LYS A 290 0.67 -9.18 -23.99
N ASN A 291 1.39 -8.95 -22.88
CA ASN A 291 2.20 -9.98 -22.22
C ASN A 291 2.40 -9.69 -20.71
N PRO A 292 2.81 -10.71 -19.93
CA PRO A 292 2.95 -10.58 -18.48
C PRO A 292 3.96 -9.50 -18.04
N VAL A 293 5.03 -9.32 -18.80
CA VAL A 293 6.13 -8.43 -18.44
C VAL A 293 5.76 -6.95 -18.58
N ARG A 294 4.87 -6.61 -19.52
CA ARG A 294 4.35 -5.24 -19.64
C ARG A 294 3.58 -4.85 -18.37
N GLN A 295 2.65 -5.70 -17.94
CA GLN A 295 1.89 -5.45 -16.71
C GLN A 295 2.78 -5.51 -15.47
N ALA A 296 3.78 -6.38 -15.44
CA ALA A 296 4.77 -6.42 -14.36
C ALA A 296 5.49 -5.09 -14.19
N LEU A 297 5.96 -4.49 -15.29
CA LEU A 297 6.57 -3.16 -15.28
C LEU A 297 5.57 -2.10 -14.78
N VAL A 298 4.34 -2.08 -15.32
CA VAL A 298 3.31 -1.14 -14.89
C VAL A 298 3.02 -1.28 -13.40
N SER A 299 2.82 -2.50 -12.89
CA SER A 299 2.57 -2.76 -11.47
C SER A 299 3.73 -2.30 -10.58
N SER A 300 4.97 -2.49 -11.03
CA SER A 300 6.16 -2.08 -10.26
C SER A 300 6.27 -0.56 -10.07
N SER A 301 5.70 0.25 -10.97
CA SER A 301 5.64 1.70 -10.80
C SER A 301 4.74 2.14 -9.65
N GLY A 302 3.83 1.29 -9.19
CA GLY A 302 3.00 1.57 -8.02
C GLY A 302 3.84 1.80 -6.77
N THR A 303 4.78 0.90 -6.47
CA THR A 303 5.68 1.03 -5.31
C THR A 303 6.58 2.28 -5.41
N PHE A 304 6.98 2.66 -6.62
CA PHE A 304 7.72 3.89 -6.83
C PHE A 304 6.90 5.12 -6.42
N TRP A 305 5.69 5.26 -6.92
CA TRP A 305 4.83 6.40 -6.56
C TRP A 305 4.44 6.42 -5.09
N ASP A 306 4.06 5.27 -4.54
CA ASP A 306 3.62 5.14 -3.15
C ASP A 306 4.74 5.47 -2.15
N THR A 307 5.85 4.75 -2.21
CA THR A 307 6.86 4.80 -1.16
C THR A 307 8.06 5.66 -1.55
N VAL A 308 8.58 5.50 -2.80
CA VAL A 308 9.78 6.26 -3.19
C VAL A 308 9.46 7.75 -3.37
N VAL A 309 8.20 8.10 -3.74
CA VAL A 309 7.77 9.50 -3.86
C VAL A 309 6.98 9.94 -2.62
N ILE A 310 5.80 9.39 -2.35
CA ILE A 310 4.88 9.95 -1.35
C ILE A 310 5.39 9.74 0.08
N CYS A 311 5.81 8.53 0.48
CA CYS A 311 6.33 8.33 1.85
C CYS A 311 7.62 9.11 2.09
N ALA A 312 8.51 9.19 1.08
CA ALA A 312 9.74 9.97 1.21
C ALA A 312 9.46 11.46 1.41
N LEU A 313 8.51 12.03 0.65
CA LEU A 313 8.09 13.43 0.83
C LEU A 313 7.47 13.65 2.20
N THR A 314 6.57 12.76 2.65
CA THR A 314 5.99 12.85 3.99
C THR A 314 7.06 12.83 5.08
N GLY A 315 8.01 11.91 4.98
CA GLY A 315 9.11 11.80 5.94
C GLY A 315 10.00 13.04 5.98
N LEU A 316 10.36 13.57 4.80
CA LEU A 316 11.13 14.82 4.70
C LEU A 316 10.38 16.02 5.27
N VAL A 317 9.08 16.16 4.98
CA VAL A 317 8.22 17.22 5.53
C VAL A 317 8.21 17.14 7.06
N ILE A 318 7.99 15.97 7.63
CA ILE A 318 7.93 15.80 9.08
C ILE A 318 9.28 16.14 9.71
N VAL A 319 10.39 15.55 9.24
CA VAL A 319 11.71 15.76 9.83
C VAL A 319 12.19 17.20 9.68
N SER A 320 11.99 17.82 8.51
CA SER A 320 12.34 19.24 8.33
C SER A 320 11.50 20.17 9.19
N SER A 321 10.21 19.86 9.37
CA SER A 321 9.34 20.66 10.25
C SER A 321 9.72 20.53 11.74
N VAL A 322 10.09 19.32 12.21
CA VAL A 322 10.56 19.12 13.59
C VAL A 322 11.87 19.88 13.85
N ILE A 323 12.76 19.96 12.87
CA ILE A 323 14.00 20.74 13.00
C ILE A 323 13.70 22.25 13.00
N ALA A 324 12.78 22.71 12.12
CA ALA A 324 12.40 24.11 12.00
C ALA A 324 11.59 24.61 13.22
N TYR A 325 10.82 23.72 13.84
CA TYR A 325 9.90 24.04 14.95
C TYR A 325 10.11 23.06 16.11
N PRO A 326 11.06 23.34 17.03
CA PRO A 326 11.43 22.42 18.11
C PRO A 326 10.32 22.18 19.16
N ASP A 327 9.23 22.92 19.12
CA ASP A 327 8.05 22.76 19.97
C ASP A 327 7.11 21.62 19.52
N ILE A 328 7.39 20.99 18.37
CA ILE A 328 6.63 19.84 17.90
C ILE A 328 6.94 18.60 18.75
N ASP A 329 5.89 18.06 19.39
CA ASP A 329 5.98 16.75 20.07
C ASP A 329 6.01 15.62 19.04
N PHE A 330 7.13 14.92 18.98
CA PHE A 330 7.36 13.77 18.08
C PHE A 330 7.12 12.42 18.75
N SER A 331 6.78 12.37 20.03
CA SER A 331 6.54 11.12 20.77
C SER A 331 5.27 10.40 20.32
N ASN A 332 4.30 11.11 19.73
CA ASN A 332 3.02 10.58 19.29
C ASN A 332 2.89 10.64 17.75
N GLY A 333 3.09 9.49 17.09
CA GLY A 333 3.00 9.40 15.63
C GLY A 333 1.65 9.78 15.04
N ALA A 334 0.55 9.61 15.77
CA ALA A 334 -0.78 9.96 15.27
C ALA A 334 -0.96 11.49 15.14
N THR A 335 -0.38 12.27 16.06
CA THR A 335 -0.44 13.73 16.09
C THR A 335 0.72 14.41 15.36
N LEU A 336 1.84 13.72 15.20
CA LEU A 336 3.08 14.25 14.63
C LEU A 336 2.88 14.86 13.24
N THR A 337 2.19 14.15 12.33
CA THR A 337 1.92 14.68 11.00
C THR A 337 1.07 15.95 11.07
N LYS A 338 0.03 15.96 11.93
CA LYS A 338 -0.82 17.13 12.11
C LYS A 338 -0.02 18.30 12.67
N ALA A 339 0.83 18.08 13.68
CA ALA A 339 1.69 19.09 14.24
C ALA A 339 2.67 19.67 13.21
N ALA A 340 3.34 18.82 12.43
CA ALA A 340 4.27 19.24 11.39
C ALA A 340 3.58 20.07 10.30
N PHE A 341 2.43 19.62 9.79
CA PHE A 341 1.70 20.32 8.73
C PHE A 341 1.04 21.61 9.24
N SER A 342 0.52 21.65 10.48
CA SER A 342 -0.16 22.83 11.03
C SER A 342 0.76 24.05 11.21
N LYS A 343 2.10 23.85 11.23
CA LYS A 343 3.06 24.96 11.29
C LYS A 343 3.08 25.80 10.01
N ILE A 344 2.54 25.29 8.90
CA ILE A 344 2.44 26.02 7.64
C ILE A 344 1.05 26.68 7.55
N PRO A 345 0.98 28.00 7.72
CA PRO A 345 -0.30 28.72 7.73
C PRO A 345 -1.09 28.50 6.43
N TYR A 346 -2.41 28.47 6.55
CA TYR A 346 -3.40 28.40 5.45
C TYR A 346 -3.35 27.14 4.57
N VAL A 347 -2.21 26.47 4.40
CA VAL A 347 -2.04 25.35 3.47
C VAL A 347 -1.92 24.01 4.17
N GLY A 348 -1.19 23.93 5.28
CA GLY A 348 -0.81 22.66 5.90
C GLY A 348 -1.99 21.82 6.38
N THR A 349 -2.86 22.38 7.22
CA THR A 349 -4.03 21.63 7.74
C THR A 349 -5.02 21.23 6.64
N PRO A 350 -5.46 22.14 5.72
CA PRO A 350 -6.31 21.74 4.59
C PRO A 350 -5.70 20.65 3.72
N LEU A 351 -4.40 20.73 3.43
CA LEU A 351 -3.69 19.73 2.63
C LEU A 351 -3.69 18.36 3.30
N LEU A 352 -3.35 18.33 4.59
CA LEU A 352 -3.35 17.08 5.35
C LEU A 352 -4.75 16.46 5.40
N THR A 353 -5.78 17.26 5.68
CA THR A 353 -7.17 16.81 5.72
C THR A 353 -7.61 16.27 4.37
N PHE A 354 -7.36 17.01 3.29
CA PHE A 354 -7.67 16.56 1.92
C PHE A 354 -6.94 15.26 1.60
N GLY A 355 -5.64 15.17 1.94
CA GLY A 355 -4.85 13.96 1.74
C GLY A 355 -5.44 12.76 2.49
N LEU A 356 -5.69 12.89 3.80
CA LEU A 356 -6.24 11.79 4.61
C LEU A 356 -7.63 11.36 4.14
N LEU A 357 -8.53 12.30 3.82
CA LEU A 357 -9.87 11.99 3.34
C LEU A 357 -9.83 11.23 2.01
N THR A 358 -9.08 11.74 1.04
CA THR A 358 -9.06 11.16 -0.31
C THR A 358 -8.26 9.85 -0.37
N PHE A 359 -7.12 9.76 0.33
CA PHE A 359 -6.30 8.56 0.40
C PHE A 359 -7.05 7.43 1.09
N SER A 360 -7.65 7.70 2.26
CA SER A 360 -8.41 6.69 2.99
C SER A 360 -9.63 6.22 2.21
N PHE A 361 -10.38 7.14 1.58
CA PHE A 361 -11.52 6.77 0.75
C PHE A 361 -11.11 5.91 -0.45
N SER A 362 -10.03 6.27 -1.15
CA SER A 362 -9.53 5.47 -2.26
C SER A 362 -9.10 4.07 -1.82
N THR A 363 -8.50 3.94 -0.63
CA THR A 363 -8.08 2.65 -0.06
C THR A 363 -9.29 1.75 0.22
N ILE A 364 -10.40 2.31 0.75
CA ILE A 364 -11.66 1.56 0.93
C ILE A 364 -12.13 0.96 -0.40
N LEU A 365 -12.08 1.73 -1.49
CA LEU A 365 -12.50 1.25 -2.80
C LEU A 365 -11.60 0.15 -3.37
N GLY A 366 -10.29 0.34 -3.28
CA GLY A 366 -9.30 -0.62 -3.80
C GLY A 366 -9.34 -1.96 -3.06
N TRP A 367 -9.39 -1.94 -1.74
CA TRP A 367 -9.45 -3.14 -0.92
C TRP A 367 -10.77 -3.89 -1.01
N CYS A 368 -11.90 -3.18 -1.26
CA CYS A 368 -13.15 -3.86 -1.55
C CYS A 368 -13.02 -4.79 -2.76
N TYR A 369 -12.34 -4.35 -3.81
CA TYR A 369 -12.07 -5.19 -4.98
C TYR A 369 -11.24 -6.42 -4.62
N TYR A 370 -10.18 -6.27 -3.80
CA TYR A 370 -9.35 -7.39 -3.41
C TYR A 370 -10.13 -8.45 -2.62
N GLY A 371 -10.88 -8.00 -1.62
CA GLY A 371 -11.69 -8.89 -0.80
C GLY A 371 -12.79 -9.60 -1.59
N GLU A 372 -13.50 -8.91 -2.51
CA GLU A 372 -14.52 -9.55 -3.34
C GLU A 372 -13.94 -10.61 -4.29
N ARG A 373 -12.72 -10.38 -4.83
CA ARG A 373 -12.04 -11.39 -5.68
C ARG A 373 -11.57 -12.57 -4.87
N ALA A 374 -11.12 -12.35 -3.65
CA ALA A 374 -10.77 -13.43 -2.73
C ALA A 374 -11.99 -14.30 -2.38
N VAL A 375 -13.12 -13.68 -2.04
CA VAL A 375 -14.38 -14.41 -1.76
C VAL A 375 -14.88 -15.14 -3.01
N GLU A 376 -14.81 -14.52 -4.19
CA GLU A 376 -15.18 -15.19 -5.46
C GLU A 376 -14.36 -16.46 -5.69
N TYR A 377 -13.08 -16.47 -5.30
CA TYR A 377 -12.19 -17.61 -5.44
C TYR A 377 -12.63 -18.82 -4.58
N PHE A 378 -12.88 -18.65 -3.27
CA PHE A 378 -13.13 -19.79 -2.36
C PHE A 378 -14.61 -20.11 -2.10
N LYS A 379 -15.53 -19.13 -2.28
CA LYS A 379 -16.99 -19.33 -2.09
C LYS A 379 -17.80 -19.21 -3.39
N GLY A 380 -17.20 -18.61 -4.43
CA GLY A 380 -17.87 -18.41 -5.70
C GLY A 380 -18.59 -17.06 -5.81
N ARG A 381 -18.97 -16.73 -7.05
CA ARG A 381 -19.50 -15.42 -7.44
C ARG A 381 -20.81 -15.02 -6.74
N GLN A 382 -21.61 -16.00 -6.35
CA GLN A 382 -22.89 -15.77 -5.67
C GLN A 382 -22.73 -15.00 -4.34
N TRP A 383 -21.61 -15.18 -3.66
CA TRP A 383 -21.30 -14.55 -2.37
C TRP A 383 -20.77 -13.11 -2.48
N VAL A 384 -20.36 -12.67 -3.67
CA VAL A 384 -19.78 -11.33 -3.87
C VAL A 384 -20.76 -10.22 -3.50
N LYS A 385 -22.05 -10.39 -3.83
CA LYS A 385 -23.07 -9.37 -3.46
C LYS A 385 -23.21 -9.23 -1.94
N GLY A 386 -23.30 -10.36 -1.23
CA GLY A 386 -23.37 -10.37 0.23
C GLY A 386 -22.12 -9.76 0.86
N TYR A 387 -20.94 -10.12 0.36
CA TYR A 387 -19.67 -9.54 0.80
C TYR A 387 -19.66 -8.00 0.66
N ARG A 388 -20.10 -7.46 -0.49
CA ARG A 388 -20.16 -6.00 -0.71
C ARG A 388 -21.06 -5.30 0.30
N VAL A 389 -22.24 -5.88 0.58
CA VAL A 389 -23.17 -5.29 1.55
C VAL A 389 -22.54 -5.25 2.94
N ILE A 390 -21.95 -6.36 3.40
CA ILE A 390 -21.25 -6.41 4.69
C ILE A 390 -20.07 -5.43 4.70
N TYR A 391 -19.31 -5.34 3.60
CA TYR A 391 -18.17 -4.43 3.47
C TYR A 391 -18.61 -2.95 3.57
N ILE A 392 -19.68 -2.55 2.90
CA ILE A 392 -20.24 -1.20 2.95
C ILE A 392 -20.72 -0.88 4.37
N THR A 393 -21.42 -1.81 5.03
CA THR A 393 -21.86 -1.64 6.42
C THR A 393 -20.67 -1.49 7.37
N ALA A 394 -19.59 -2.25 7.15
CA ALA A 394 -18.37 -2.17 7.95
C ALA A 394 -17.68 -0.80 7.87
N VAL A 395 -17.85 -0.03 6.78
CA VAL A 395 -17.38 1.36 6.67
C VAL A 395 -18.04 2.24 7.73
N PHE A 396 -19.37 2.13 7.88
CA PHE A 396 -20.09 2.88 8.91
C PHE A 396 -19.64 2.47 10.32
N VAL A 397 -19.57 1.17 10.57
CA VAL A 397 -19.15 0.63 11.86
C VAL A 397 -17.73 1.09 12.22
N GLY A 398 -16.79 1.03 11.27
CA GLY A 398 -15.41 1.49 11.44
C GLY A 398 -15.29 2.97 11.79
N SER A 399 -16.18 3.80 11.24
CA SER A 399 -16.18 5.24 11.54
C SER A 399 -16.54 5.57 12.99
N VAL A 400 -17.29 4.70 13.68
CA VAL A 400 -17.80 4.95 15.04
C VAL A 400 -17.15 4.08 16.12
N MET A 401 -16.37 3.06 15.75
CA MET A 401 -15.73 2.15 16.69
C MET A 401 -14.40 2.68 17.24
N ASN A 402 -14.06 2.24 18.46
CA ASN A 402 -12.69 2.38 19.00
C ASN A 402 -11.80 1.28 18.40
N LEU A 403 -10.68 1.66 17.80
CA LEU A 403 -9.98 0.90 16.77
C LEU A 403 -8.85 -0.01 17.22
N ALA A 404 -8.40 0.00 18.48
CA ALA A 404 -7.21 -0.75 18.88
C ALA A 404 -7.30 -2.25 18.50
N LEU A 405 -8.46 -2.88 18.76
CA LEU A 405 -8.70 -4.27 18.42
C LEU A 405 -8.68 -4.53 16.91
N VAL A 406 -9.28 -3.60 16.14
CA VAL A 406 -9.38 -3.73 14.67
C VAL A 406 -8.03 -3.58 14.01
N TRP A 407 -7.20 -2.65 14.50
CA TRP A 407 -5.83 -2.47 14.02
C TRP A 407 -4.99 -3.73 14.21
N ASN A 408 -5.00 -4.30 15.41
CA ASN A 408 -4.22 -5.49 15.72
C ASN A 408 -4.66 -6.70 14.89
N LEU A 409 -5.98 -6.90 14.71
CA LEU A 409 -6.51 -7.95 13.86
C LEU A 409 -6.12 -7.73 12.37
N ALA A 410 -6.22 -6.50 11.89
CA ALA A 410 -5.84 -6.14 10.52
C ALA A 410 -4.36 -6.41 10.26
N ASP A 411 -3.49 -6.02 11.19
CA ASP A 411 -2.05 -6.27 11.10
C ASP A 411 -1.74 -7.78 11.09
N CYS A 412 -2.40 -8.58 11.92
CA CYS A 412 -2.25 -10.03 11.92
C CYS A 412 -2.66 -10.65 10.57
N MET A 413 -3.84 -10.28 10.04
CA MET A 413 -4.33 -10.82 8.76
C MET A 413 -3.44 -10.42 7.60
N ASN A 414 -2.91 -9.21 7.62
CA ASN A 414 -2.00 -8.69 6.61
C ASN A 414 -0.67 -9.46 6.59
N ALA A 415 -0.09 -9.72 7.76
CA ALA A 415 1.12 -10.54 7.88
C ALA A 415 0.89 -11.97 7.40
N LEU A 416 -0.22 -12.60 7.80
CA LEU A 416 -0.58 -13.95 7.39
C LEU A 416 -0.84 -14.07 5.90
N MET A 417 -1.37 -13.02 5.25
CA MET A 417 -1.55 -12.97 3.80
C MET A 417 -0.21 -12.94 3.04
N ALA A 418 0.81 -12.28 3.59
CA ALA A 418 2.11 -12.17 2.94
C ALA A 418 2.82 -13.51 2.80
N ILE A 419 2.73 -14.40 3.79
CA ILE A 419 3.44 -15.69 3.80
C ILE A 419 3.14 -16.55 2.56
N PRO A 420 1.88 -16.88 2.22
CA PRO A 420 1.57 -17.67 1.02
C PRO A 420 2.05 -16.99 -0.26
N ASN A 421 1.95 -15.67 -0.35
CA ASN A 421 2.40 -14.94 -1.53
C ASN A 421 3.91 -15.01 -1.71
N LEU A 422 4.70 -14.80 -0.63
CA LEU A 422 6.16 -14.91 -0.68
C LEU A 422 6.62 -16.30 -1.06
N ILE A 423 5.96 -17.34 -0.56
CA ILE A 423 6.18 -18.73 -0.97
C ILE A 423 5.96 -18.86 -2.49
N SER A 424 4.86 -18.33 -3.03
CA SER A 424 4.58 -18.39 -4.46
C SER A 424 5.66 -17.71 -5.30
N LEU A 425 6.14 -16.53 -4.88
CA LEU A 425 7.18 -15.78 -5.56
C LEU A 425 8.53 -16.50 -5.58
N LEU A 426 8.93 -17.07 -4.45
CA LEU A 426 10.19 -17.80 -4.31
C LEU A 426 10.16 -19.12 -5.09
N CYS A 427 9.09 -19.90 -4.98
CA CYS A 427 8.96 -21.17 -5.69
C CYS A 427 8.80 -20.98 -7.22
N LEU A 428 8.09 -19.94 -7.65
CA LEU A 428 7.86 -19.67 -9.09
C LEU A 428 8.90 -18.72 -9.70
N ASN A 429 10.01 -18.42 -8.99
CA ASN A 429 11.04 -17.50 -9.51
C ASN A 429 11.60 -17.90 -10.88
N GLY A 430 11.67 -19.20 -11.18
CA GLY A 430 12.09 -19.73 -12.48
C GLY A 430 11.20 -19.25 -13.61
N ILE A 431 9.87 -19.25 -13.42
CA ILE A 431 8.90 -18.74 -14.40
C ILE A 431 9.07 -17.23 -14.57
N ILE A 432 9.24 -16.51 -13.46
CA ILE A 432 9.43 -15.04 -13.48
C ILE A 432 10.66 -14.68 -14.30
N VAL A 433 11.79 -15.33 -14.06
CA VAL A 433 13.05 -15.12 -14.80
C VAL A 433 12.90 -15.50 -16.28
N HIS A 434 12.26 -16.62 -16.59
CA HIS A 434 12.03 -17.07 -17.96
C HIS A 434 11.23 -16.04 -18.78
N GLU A 435 10.09 -15.59 -18.27
CA GLU A 435 9.25 -14.60 -18.94
C GLU A 435 9.96 -13.23 -19.05
N THR A 436 10.69 -12.83 -18.00
CA THR A 436 11.50 -11.59 -18.03
C THR A 436 12.57 -11.67 -19.12
N ARG A 437 13.28 -12.80 -19.24
CA ARG A 437 14.26 -13.02 -20.31
C ARG A 437 13.59 -12.96 -21.69
N LYS A 438 12.43 -13.61 -21.83
CA LYS A 438 11.72 -13.71 -23.11
C LYS A 438 11.30 -12.34 -23.66
N TYR A 439 10.78 -11.45 -22.81
CA TYR A 439 10.18 -10.18 -23.23
C TYR A 439 11.03 -8.94 -22.92
N LEU A 440 11.64 -8.85 -21.72
CA LEU A 440 12.37 -7.65 -21.30
C LEU A 440 13.81 -7.68 -21.79
N TRP A 441 14.57 -8.73 -21.47
CA TRP A 441 16.00 -8.77 -21.79
C TRP A 441 16.27 -8.96 -23.28
N LYS A 442 15.34 -9.57 -24.02
CA LYS A 442 15.41 -9.70 -25.50
C LYS A 442 14.71 -8.54 -26.25
N GLY A 443 14.26 -7.49 -25.57
CA GLY A 443 13.65 -6.31 -26.19
C GLY A 443 12.31 -6.56 -26.90
N ARG A 444 11.55 -7.58 -26.48
CA ARG A 444 10.32 -8.03 -27.16
C ARG A 444 9.03 -7.63 -26.46
N LEU A 445 9.01 -6.50 -25.75
CA LEU A 445 7.85 -6.08 -24.93
C LEU A 445 6.57 -5.83 -25.74
N ASP A 446 6.66 -5.52 -27.03
CA ASP A 446 5.49 -5.27 -27.89
C ASP A 446 4.91 -6.54 -28.51
N LYS A 447 5.56 -7.70 -28.35
CA LYS A 447 5.03 -8.98 -28.82
C LYS A 447 3.92 -9.49 -27.89
N ALA A 448 2.85 -10.01 -28.49
CA ALA A 448 1.80 -10.73 -27.77
C ALA A 448 2.31 -12.06 -27.19
N MET A 449 1.54 -12.60 -26.23
CA MET A 449 1.79 -13.92 -25.65
C MET A 449 1.72 -15.02 -26.71
#